data_13586fa924f605e10a281b54906e5de7
#
_entry.id   13586fa924f605e10a281b54906e5de7
#
_cell.length_a   1.000
_cell.length_b   1.000
_cell.length_c   1.000
_cell.angle_alpha   90.00
_cell.angle_beta   90.00
_cell.angle_gamma   90.00
#
_symmetry.space_group_name_H-M   'P 1'
#
loop_
_entity.id
_entity.type
_entity.pdbx_description
1 polymer ?
#
loop_
_entity_poly.entity_id
_entity_poly.type
_entity_poly.pdbx_seq_one_letter_code
_entity_poly.pdbx_strand_id
1 'polypeptide(L)'
;TIRKLKADNAERHFYTALADRGDVEAVFPRPTASINVTRTPVNVRFAPQGAITETLSFESPFQTLNPALQSHYSTLRRNGTAWAQYWRHGDKPRPTLCVIHGFILDSHWLNSRFFHLDWFYKQGYDIVLYTLPFHGKRQERWAPYSGHGIFSYGACHLNETILQSVHDFRLLMNWLEQENGVEKIGVT
;
A
#
# COMPACT_ATOMS: atom_id res chain seq x y z
N THR A 1 20.73 8.01 23.22
CA THR A 1 20.80 7.89 24.69
C THR A 1 20.43 6.48 25.14
N ILE A 2 20.94 6.02 26.28
CA ILE A 2 20.74 4.68 26.84
C ILE A 2 19.24 4.33 26.96
N ARG A 3 18.39 5.30 27.31
CA ARG A 3 16.92 5.12 27.40
C ARG A 3 16.30 4.77 26.04
N LYS A 4 16.75 5.41 24.97
CA LYS A 4 16.30 5.13 23.61
C LYS A 4 16.73 3.73 23.16
N LEU A 5 17.99 3.36 23.43
CA LEU A 5 18.50 2.02 23.12
C LEU A 5 17.77 0.90 23.89
N LYS A 6 17.37 1.14 25.14
CA LYS A 6 16.59 0.17 25.91
C LYS A 6 15.17 0.02 25.38
N ALA A 7 14.53 1.10 24.96
CA ALA A 7 13.21 1.06 24.31
C ALA A 7 13.28 0.30 22.97
N ASP A 8 14.24 0.66 22.11
CA ASP A 8 14.46 -0.03 20.83
C ASP A 8 14.71 -1.53 21.02
N ASN A 9 15.38 -1.94 22.12
CA ASN A 9 15.64 -3.34 22.40
C ASN A 9 14.39 -4.08 22.86
N ALA A 10 13.55 -3.48 23.70
CA ALA A 10 12.28 -4.06 24.14
C ALA A 10 11.31 -4.22 22.94
N GLU A 11 11.23 -3.23 22.05
CA GLU A 11 10.43 -3.29 20.84
C GLU A 11 10.91 -4.39 19.90
N ARG A 12 12.23 -4.59 19.76
CA ARG A 12 12.83 -5.67 18.97
C ARG A 12 12.45 -7.05 19.49
N HIS A 13 12.46 -7.25 20.81
CA HIS A 13 12.09 -8.54 21.42
C HIS A 13 10.66 -8.96 21.07
N PHE A 14 9.75 -8.00 20.92
CA PHE A 14 8.39 -8.29 20.47
C PHE A 14 8.37 -9.02 19.11
N TYR A 15 9.09 -8.48 18.11
CA TYR A 15 9.11 -9.06 16.77
C TYR A 15 9.92 -10.35 16.71
N THR A 16 11.00 -10.48 17.48
CA THR A 16 11.77 -11.74 17.59
C THR A 16 10.89 -12.85 18.14
N ALA A 17 10.19 -12.59 19.25
CA ALA A 17 9.28 -13.57 19.86
C ALA A 17 8.13 -13.97 18.91
N LEU A 18 7.70 -13.05 18.06
CA LEU A 18 6.67 -13.31 17.06
C LEU A 18 7.22 -14.19 15.91
N ALA A 19 8.43 -13.87 15.44
CA ALA A 19 9.12 -14.64 14.40
C ALA A 19 9.44 -16.06 14.85
N ASP A 20 9.86 -16.25 16.10
CA ASP A 20 10.18 -17.56 16.67
C ASP A 20 8.97 -18.51 16.73
N ARG A 21 7.74 -17.98 16.71
CA ARG A 21 6.52 -18.80 16.64
C ARG A 21 6.31 -19.42 15.27
N GLY A 22 6.91 -18.87 14.19
CA GLY A 22 6.73 -19.33 12.81
C GLY A 22 5.31 -19.18 12.27
N ASP A 23 4.44 -18.46 12.95
CA ASP A 23 3.04 -18.27 12.58
C ASP A 23 2.89 -17.03 11.69
N VAL A 24 2.86 -17.27 10.38
CA VAL A 24 2.73 -16.21 9.36
C VAL A 24 1.38 -15.48 9.45
N GLU A 25 0.31 -16.17 9.79
CA GLU A 25 -1.02 -15.56 9.90
C GLU A 25 -1.12 -14.65 11.14
N ALA A 26 -0.37 -14.94 12.22
CA ALA A 26 -0.27 -14.05 13.37
C ALA A 26 0.50 -12.75 13.04
N VAL A 27 1.48 -12.83 12.11
CA VAL A 27 2.25 -11.66 11.67
C VAL A 27 1.50 -10.87 10.61
N PHE A 28 0.88 -11.56 9.67
CA PHE A 28 0.15 -10.96 8.54
C PHE A 28 -1.32 -11.41 8.54
N PRO A 29 -2.11 -11.00 9.53
CA PRO A 29 -3.50 -11.43 9.63
C PRO A 29 -4.29 -11.00 8.38
N ARG A 30 -5.20 -11.85 7.95
CA ARG A 30 -6.10 -11.49 6.84
C ARG A 30 -7.10 -10.45 7.33
N PRO A 31 -7.20 -9.29 6.66
CA PRO A 31 -8.16 -8.30 7.07
C PRO A 31 -9.59 -8.80 6.81
N THR A 32 -10.46 -8.63 7.80
CA THR A 32 -11.90 -8.96 7.72
C THR A 32 -12.76 -7.71 7.55
N ALA A 33 -12.18 -6.52 7.71
CA ALA A 33 -12.89 -5.26 7.57
C ALA A 33 -13.25 -5.00 6.10
N SER A 34 -14.44 -4.49 5.84
CA SER A 34 -14.78 -3.85 4.59
C SER A 34 -14.21 -2.43 4.56
N ILE A 35 -13.83 -1.96 3.38
CA ILE A 35 -13.34 -0.59 3.18
C ILE A 35 -14.31 0.20 2.29
N ASN A 36 -14.43 1.47 2.58
CA ASN A 36 -15.20 2.38 1.72
C ASN A 36 -14.23 3.09 0.76
N VAL A 37 -14.18 2.63 -0.49
CA VAL A 37 -13.27 3.18 -1.49
C VAL A 37 -13.89 4.36 -2.21
N THR A 38 -13.29 5.53 -2.05
CA THR A 38 -13.61 6.71 -2.83
C THR A 38 -12.91 6.64 -4.19
N ARG A 39 -13.69 6.77 -5.28
CA ARG A 39 -13.20 6.80 -6.66
C ARG A 39 -13.29 8.23 -7.18
N THR A 40 -12.17 8.80 -7.59
CA THR A 40 -12.10 10.17 -8.13
C THR A 40 -11.54 10.12 -9.54
N PRO A 41 -12.28 10.53 -10.57
CA PRO A 41 -11.76 10.64 -11.93
C PRO A 41 -10.52 11.54 -11.97
N VAL A 42 -9.51 11.13 -12.73
CA VAL A 42 -8.27 11.88 -12.90
C VAL A 42 -7.80 11.79 -14.34
N ASN A 43 -7.28 12.88 -14.88
CA ASN A 43 -6.67 12.87 -16.21
C ASN A 43 -5.18 12.49 -16.10
N VAL A 44 -4.82 11.34 -16.62
CA VAL A 44 -3.45 10.80 -16.57
C VAL A 44 -2.87 10.75 -17.98
N ARG A 45 -1.99 11.70 -18.31
CA ARG A 45 -1.43 11.85 -19.68
C ARG A 45 -0.59 10.65 -20.16
N PHE A 46 -0.07 9.85 -19.24
CA PHE A 46 0.75 8.68 -19.58
C PHE A 46 -0.03 7.35 -19.51
N ALA A 47 -1.30 7.39 -19.16
CA ALA A 47 -2.17 6.22 -19.25
C ALA A 47 -2.44 5.89 -20.73
N PRO A 48 -2.76 4.62 -21.05
CA PRO A 48 -3.12 4.22 -22.38
C PRO A 48 -4.30 5.03 -22.95
N GLN A 49 -4.30 5.25 -24.25
CA GLN A 49 -5.39 5.98 -24.92
C GLN A 49 -6.73 5.25 -24.71
N GLY A 50 -7.75 6.00 -24.30
CA GLY A 50 -9.09 5.47 -24.04
C GLY A 50 -9.26 4.88 -22.66
N ALA A 51 -8.22 4.86 -21.81
CA ALA A 51 -8.36 4.40 -20.44
C ALA A 51 -9.21 5.35 -19.60
N ILE A 52 -10.16 4.77 -18.87
CA ILE A 52 -10.84 5.47 -17.76
C ILE A 52 -9.88 5.45 -16.58
N THR A 53 -9.41 6.63 -16.15
CA THR A 53 -8.41 6.74 -15.10
C THR A 53 -9.00 7.36 -13.84
N GLU A 54 -8.78 6.70 -12.71
CA GLU A 54 -9.30 7.09 -11.40
C GLU A 54 -8.22 7.01 -10.33
N THR A 55 -8.32 7.88 -9.35
CA THR A 55 -7.62 7.73 -8.08
C THR A 55 -8.55 7.01 -7.12
N LEU A 56 -8.09 5.93 -6.54
CA LEU A 56 -8.75 5.21 -5.44
C LEU A 56 -8.15 5.67 -4.12
N SER A 57 -8.99 5.86 -3.11
CA SER A 57 -8.54 6.13 -1.75
C SER A 57 -9.48 5.54 -0.71
N PHE A 58 -8.93 5.10 0.41
CA PHE A 58 -9.70 4.65 1.56
C PHE A 58 -8.92 4.88 2.86
N GLU A 59 -9.64 5.06 3.96
CA GLU A 59 -9.04 5.12 5.29
C GLU A 59 -8.53 3.74 5.67
N SER A 60 -7.24 3.65 5.99
CA SER A 60 -6.61 2.41 6.42
C SER A 60 -7.04 2.08 7.85
N PRO A 61 -7.70 0.94 8.10
CA PRO A 61 -8.05 0.50 9.44
C PRO A 61 -6.88 -0.16 10.16
N PHE A 62 -5.67 -0.10 9.59
CA PHE A 62 -4.48 -0.72 10.15
C PHE A 62 -4.17 -0.21 11.55
N GLN A 63 -3.93 -1.14 12.45
CA GLN A 63 -3.37 -0.89 13.78
C GLN A 63 -2.04 -1.61 13.90
N THR A 64 -1.07 -0.99 14.58
CA THR A 64 0.23 -1.61 14.76
C THR A 64 0.12 -2.94 15.49
N LEU A 65 0.85 -3.93 15.02
CA LEU A 65 0.92 -5.23 15.69
C LEU A 65 1.60 -5.10 17.06
N ASN A 66 2.62 -4.23 17.16
CA ASN A 66 3.22 -3.85 18.43
C ASN A 66 2.45 -2.69 19.08
N PRO A 67 1.71 -2.92 20.19
CA PRO A 67 0.90 -1.87 20.82
C PRO A 67 1.73 -0.66 21.30
N ALA A 68 3.02 -0.86 21.60
CA ALA A 68 3.90 0.23 22.05
C ALA A 68 4.10 1.31 20.97
N LEU A 69 3.92 0.98 19.70
CA LEU A 69 4.09 1.90 18.56
C LEU A 69 2.79 2.61 18.17
N GLN A 70 1.63 2.13 18.61
CA GLN A 70 0.32 2.61 18.16
C GLN A 70 0.13 4.12 18.39
N SER A 71 0.53 4.63 19.54
CA SER A 71 0.35 6.06 19.86
C SER A 71 1.13 6.98 18.92
N HIS A 72 2.35 6.59 18.53
CA HIS A 72 3.14 7.35 17.56
C HIS A 72 2.62 7.13 16.14
N TYR A 73 2.32 5.88 15.77
CA TYR A 73 1.87 5.54 14.43
C TYR A 73 0.57 6.26 14.04
N SER A 74 -0.35 6.42 14.98
CA SER A 74 -1.60 7.16 14.78
C SER A 74 -1.42 8.66 14.54
N THR A 75 -0.24 9.24 14.83
CA THR A 75 0.06 10.63 14.51
C THR A 75 0.42 10.85 13.03
N LEU A 76 0.75 9.78 12.31
CA LEU A 76 1.16 9.80 10.91
C LEU A 76 -0.09 9.86 9.99
N ARG A 77 -0.77 11.00 10.03
CA ARG A 77 -2.12 11.15 9.44
C ARG A 77 -2.19 10.91 7.94
N ARG A 78 -1.19 11.36 7.19
CA ARG A 78 -1.19 11.20 5.72
C ARG A 78 -0.98 9.73 5.34
N ASN A 79 -0.26 8.99 6.17
CA ASN A 79 -0.05 7.56 6.00
C ASN A 79 -1.33 6.74 6.30
N GLY A 80 -2.27 7.30 7.07
CA GLY A 80 -3.55 6.66 7.41
C GLY A 80 -4.53 6.52 6.24
N THR A 81 -4.30 7.22 5.12
CA THR A 81 -5.13 7.05 3.91
C THR A 81 -4.35 6.27 2.86
N ALA A 82 -4.87 5.13 2.44
CA ALA A 82 -4.31 4.35 1.34
C ALA A 82 -4.73 4.91 -0.01
N TRP A 83 -3.84 4.81 -1.00
CA TRP A 83 -4.03 5.37 -2.34
C TRP A 83 -3.62 4.39 -3.41
N ALA A 84 -4.37 4.38 -4.53
CA ALA A 84 -3.98 3.72 -5.76
C ALA A 84 -4.46 4.51 -6.98
N GLN A 85 -3.87 4.28 -8.14
CA GLN A 85 -4.39 4.73 -9.42
C GLN A 85 -4.94 3.53 -10.16
N TYR A 86 -6.13 3.66 -10.74
CA TYR A 86 -6.81 2.60 -11.46
C TYR A 86 -7.06 3.01 -12.92
N TRP A 87 -6.66 2.19 -13.87
CA TRP A 87 -6.88 2.34 -15.30
C TRP A 87 -7.79 1.23 -15.78
N ARG A 88 -8.98 1.60 -16.22
CA ARG A 88 -10.01 0.66 -16.64
C ARG A 88 -10.36 0.82 -18.11
N HIS A 89 -10.81 -0.26 -18.74
CA HIS A 89 -11.37 -0.25 -20.07
C HIS A 89 -12.83 0.23 -20.11
N GLY A 90 -13.57 0.04 -19.03
CA GLY A 90 -15.00 0.34 -18.93
C GLY A 90 -15.59 -0.17 -17.60
N ASP A 91 -16.90 -0.38 -17.58
CA ASP A 91 -17.61 -0.78 -16.37
C ASP A 91 -17.62 -2.29 -16.12
N LYS A 92 -17.32 -3.09 -17.16
CA LYS A 92 -17.26 -4.55 -16.98
C LYS A 92 -15.93 -4.96 -16.34
N PRO A 93 -15.95 -5.82 -15.31
CA PRO A 93 -14.74 -6.32 -14.68
C PRO A 93 -13.81 -7.02 -15.69
N ARG A 94 -12.52 -6.83 -15.53
CA ARG A 94 -11.49 -7.47 -16.34
C ARG A 94 -10.39 -8.04 -15.45
N PRO A 95 -9.60 -9.00 -15.94
CA PRO A 95 -8.36 -9.38 -15.27
C PRO A 95 -7.55 -8.12 -14.95
N THR A 96 -7.12 -7.98 -13.70
CA THR A 96 -6.48 -6.76 -13.22
C THR A 96 -5.04 -7.05 -12.80
N LEU A 97 -4.08 -6.25 -13.29
CA LEU A 97 -2.69 -6.29 -12.87
C LEU A 97 -2.46 -5.21 -11.80
N CYS A 98 -2.11 -5.63 -10.60
CA CYS A 98 -1.74 -4.76 -9.50
C CYS A 98 -0.22 -4.59 -9.46
N VAL A 99 0.23 -3.35 -9.54
CA VAL A 99 1.65 -2.98 -9.56
C VAL A 99 2.03 -2.37 -8.22
N ILE A 100 3.05 -2.96 -7.58
CA ILE A 100 3.66 -2.45 -6.36
C ILE A 100 5.02 -1.84 -6.74
N HIS A 101 5.16 -0.54 -6.52
CA HIS A 101 6.41 0.16 -6.84
C HIS A 101 7.53 -0.16 -5.86
N GLY A 102 8.78 0.03 -6.29
CA GLY A 102 9.95 -0.08 -5.42
C GLY A 102 10.14 1.14 -4.50
N PHE A 103 11.09 1.01 -3.56
CA PHE A 103 11.50 2.12 -2.70
C PHE A 103 12.01 3.30 -3.53
N ILE A 104 11.54 4.52 -3.22
CA ILE A 104 11.81 5.78 -3.97
C ILE A 104 11.22 5.80 -5.41
N LEU A 105 10.59 4.73 -5.86
CA LEU A 105 10.06 4.61 -7.23
C LEU A 105 8.53 4.73 -7.28
N ASP A 106 7.96 5.68 -6.56
CA ASP A 106 6.51 5.91 -6.48
C ASP A 106 5.93 6.67 -7.67
N SER A 107 6.75 7.11 -8.61
CA SER A 107 6.28 7.75 -9.83
C SER A 107 5.50 6.76 -10.71
N HIS A 108 4.19 6.92 -10.79
CA HIS A 108 3.34 6.09 -11.63
C HIS A 108 3.73 6.17 -13.11
N TRP A 109 4.22 7.34 -13.57
CA TRP A 109 4.75 7.48 -14.93
C TRP A 109 5.96 6.57 -15.15
N LEU A 110 6.92 6.57 -14.23
CA LEU A 110 8.12 5.75 -14.34
C LEU A 110 7.76 4.25 -14.29
N ASN A 111 6.90 3.86 -13.34
CA ASN A 111 6.42 2.48 -13.22
C ASN A 111 5.68 2.03 -14.47
N SER A 112 4.87 2.90 -15.09
CA SER A 112 4.15 2.55 -16.31
C SER A 112 5.10 2.19 -17.47
N ARG A 113 6.25 2.84 -17.55
CA ARG A 113 7.29 2.55 -18.55
C ARG A 113 8.12 1.33 -18.17
N PHE A 114 8.55 1.25 -16.92
CA PHE A 114 9.39 0.15 -16.45
C PHE A 114 8.70 -1.21 -16.56
N PHE A 115 7.43 -1.30 -16.17
CA PHE A 115 6.64 -2.52 -16.24
C PHE A 115 5.87 -2.70 -17.56
N HIS A 116 6.08 -1.83 -18.54
CA HIS A 116 5.37 -1.90 -19.83
C HIS A 116 3.83 -1.98 -19.70
N LEU A 117 3.24 -1.19 -18.81
CA LEU A 117 1.82 -1.30 -18.45
C LEU A 117 0.86 -1.01 -19.62
N ASP A 118 1.28 -0.19 -20.59
CA ASP A 118 0.53 0.04 -21.83
C ASP A 118 0.34 -1.26 -22.62
N TRP A 119 1.34 -2.14 -22.62
CA TRP A 119 1.22 -3.44 -23.28
C TRP A 119 0.20 -4.34 -22.56
N PHE A 120 0.27 -4.47 -21.22
CA PHE A 120 -0.70 -5.26 -20.46
C PHE A 120 -2.12 -4.71 -20.66
N TYR A 121 -2.28 -3.39 -20.63
CA TYR A 121 -3.57 -2.77 -20.87
C TYR A 121 -4.12 -3.16 -22.26
N LYS A 122 -3.32 -3.08 -23.33
CA LYS A 122 -3.70 -3.51 -24.70
C LYS A 122 -4.04 -5.00 -24.79
N GLN A 123 -3.49 -5.84 -23.92
CA GLN A 123 -3.88 -7.25 -23.81
C GLN A 123 -5.22 -7.46 -23.05
N GLY A 124 -5.86 -6.40 -22.62
CA GLY A 124 -7.17 -6.43 -21.97
C GLY A 124 -7.15 -6.46 -20.45
N TYR A 125 -6.00 -6.25 -19.83
CA TYR A 125 -5.91 -6.10 -18.36
C TYR A 125 -6.26 -4.68 -17.92
N ASP A 126 -7.03 -4.56 -16.88
CA ASP A 126 -7.07 -3.32 -16.10
C ASP A 126 -5.83 -3.21 -15.21
N ILE A 127 -5.41 -2.00 -14.87
CA ILE A 127 -4.16 -1.75 -14.15
C ILE A 127 -4.44 -1.00 -12.85
N VAL A 128 -3.94 -1.52 -11.74
CA VAL A 128 -3.93 -0.83 -10.44
C VAL A 128 -2.49 -0.53 -10.03
N LEU A 129 -2.17 0.74 -9.83
CA LEU A 129 -0.87 1.19 -9.32
C LEU A 129 -1.04 1.54 -7.84
N TYR A 130 -0.64 0.63 -6.96
CA TYR A 130 -0.78 0.82 -5.51
C TYR A 130 0.34 1.73 -4.98
N THR A 131 -0.02 2.62 -4.05
CA THR A 131 0.94 3.52 -3.39
C THR A 131 1.29 2.99 -2.01
N LEU A 132 2.54 2.58 -1.82
CA LEU A 132 3.05 2.09 -0.53
C LEU A 132 2.96 3.15 0.57
N PRO A 133 2.90 2.76 1.86
CA PRO A 133 3.01 3.69 2.98
C PRO A 133 4.21 4.62 2.85
N PHE A 134 4.05 5.85 3.31
CA PHE A 134 5.04 6.93 3.25
C PHE A 134 5.48 7.39 1.85
N HIS A 135 4.83 6.91 0.78
CA HIS A 135 5.12 7.34 -0.59
C HIS A 135 4.01 8.24 -1.16
N GLY A 136 4.37 9.06 -2.13
CA GLY A 136 3.45 9.91 -2.87
C GLY A 136 2.51 10.71 -1.96
N LYS A 137 1.19 10.51 -2.11
CA LYS A 137 0.19 11.18 -1.27
C LYS A 137 0.23 10.77 0.20
N ARG A 138 0.83 9.62 0.53
CA ARG A 138 1.02 9.13 1.91
C ARG A 138 2.29 9.69 2.57
N GLN A 139 3.14 10.40 1.82
CA GLN A 139 4.35 11.03 2.34
C GLN A 139 3.99 12.11 3.35
N GLU A 140 4.60 12.09 4.54
CA GLU A 140 4.43 13.13 5.54
C GLU A 140 5.02 14.47 5.08
N ARG A 141 4.43 15.61 5.49
CA ARG A 141 4.83 16.94 5.01
C ARG A 141 6.28 17.31 5.33
N TRP A 142 6.82 16.78 6.43
CA TRP A 142 8.21 17.02 6.87
C TRP A 142 9.22 16.17 6.11
N ALA A 143 8.78 15.12 5.42
CA ALA A 143 9.68 14.18 4.75
C ALA A 143 10.32 14.84 3.51
N PRO A 144 11.65 14.79 3.37
CA PRO A 144 12.35 15.46 2.27
C PRO A 144 12.13 14.79 0.91
N TYR A 145 11.79 13.51 0.90
CA TYR A 145 11.51 12.74 -0.32
C TYR A 145 10.52 11.61 -0.06
N SER A 146 9.92 11.11 -1.11
CA SER A 146 8.98 9.99 -1.06
C SER A 146 9.65 8.72 -0.54
N GLY A 147 9.01 8.03 0.42
CA GLY A 147 9.57 6.86 1.10
C GLY A 147 10.47 7.16 2.30
N HIS A 148 10.85 8.42 2.55
CA HIS A 148 11.71 8.77 3.70
C HIS A 148 11.16 8.25 5.04
N GLY A 149 9.84 8.31 5.25
CA GLY A 149 9.19 7.87 6.49
C GLY A 149 9.40 6.40 6.84
N ILE A 150 9.67 5.54 5.85
CA ILE A 150 9.87 4.10 6.08
C ILE A 150 11.01 3.83 7.07
N PHE A 151 12.13 4.54 6.92
CA PHE A 151 13.33 4.32 7.75
C PHE A 151 13.52 5.34 8.86
N SER A 152 12.68 6.39 8.91
CA SER A 152 12.92 7.54 9.80
C SER A 152 12.76 7.24 11.28
N TYR A 153 12.03 6.17 11.62
CA TYR A 153 11.66 5.86 12.99
C TYR A 153 12.25 4.56 13.52
N GLY A 154 13.17 3.94 12.77
CA GLY A 154 13.88 2.73 13.17
C GLY A 154 13.25 1.43 12.68
N ALA A 155 13.90 0.29 13.01
CA ALA A 155 13.57 -1.02 12.46
C ALA A 155 12.17 -1.51 12.84
N CYS A 156 11.70 -1.21 14.05
CA CYS A 156 10.37 -1.62 14.50
C CYS A 156 9.26 -0.91 13.73
N HIS A 157 9.43 0.37 13.43
CA HIS A 157 8.53 1.11 12.55
C HIS A 157 8.57 0.60 11.10
N LEU A 158 9.73 0.18 10.60
CA LEU A 158 9.85 -0.46 9.30
C LEU A 158 8.99 -1.73 9.24
N ASN A 159 9.04 -2.58 10.28
CA ASN A 159 8.20 -3.77 10.35
C ASN A 159 6.71 -3.40 10.27
N GLU A 160 6.25 -2.43 11.07
CA GLU A 160 4.86 -1.97 11.01
C GLU A 160 4.48 -1.39 9.64
N THR A 161 5.41 -0.71 8.97
CA THR A 161 5.18 -0.20 7.62
C THR A 161 4.98 -1.32 6.60
N ILE A 162 5.76 -2.41 6.70
CA ILE A 162 5.59 -3.60 5.87
C ILE A 162 4.24 -4.27 6.17
N LEU A 163 3.89 -4.42 7.45
CA LEU A 163 2.61 -4.97 7.88
C LEU A 163 1.44 -4.16 7.34
N GLN A 164 1.50 -2.83 7.44
CA GLN A 164 0.48 -1.94 6.87
C GLN A 164 0.42 -2.06 5.34
N SER A 165 1.56 -2.18 4.67
CA SER A 165 1.61 -2.34 3.22
C SER A 165 0.83 -3.57 2.77
N VAL A 166 1.06 -4.71 3.42
CA VAL A 166 0.36 -5.97 3.14
C VAL A 166 -1.12 -5.88 3.51
N HIS A 167 -1.43 -5.31 4.67
CA HIS A 167 -2.80 -5.18 5.15
C HIS A 167 -3.66 -4.32 4.21
N ASP A 168 -3.21 -3.12 3.88
CA ASP A 168 -3.94 -2.20 3.00
C ASP A 168 -4.06 -2.76 1.58
N PHE A 169 -3.00 -3.43 1.09
CA PHE A 169 -3.02 -4.08 -0.21
C PHE A 169 -4.06 -5.22 -0.26
N ARG A 170 -4.11 -6.08 0.76
CA ARG A 170 -5.12 -7.15 0.87
C ARG A 170 -6.54 -6.58 0.90
N LEU A 171 -6.78 -5.48 1.61
CA LEU A 171 -8.07 -4.81 1.61
C LEU A 171 -8.46 -4.31 0.23
N LEU A 172 -7.51 -3.72 -0.49
CA LEU A 172 -7.74 -3.26 -1.86
C LEU A 172 -8.04 -4.44 -2.81
N MET A 173 -7.36 -5.58 -2.64
CA MET A 173 -7.64 -6.79 -3.42
C MET A 173 -9.04 -7.35 -3.11
N ASN A 174 -9.41 -7.46 -1.82
CA ASN A 174 -10.75 -7.90 -1.41
C ASN A 174 -11.84 -7.00 -2.02
N TRP A 175 -11.62 -5.68 -2.03
CA TRP A 175 -12.54 -4.72 -2.64
C TRP A 175 -12.66 -4.93 -4.16
N LEU A 176 -11.55 -5.16 -4.87
CA LEU A 176 -11.57 -5.46 -6.31
C LEU A 176 -12.37 -6.74 -6.62
N GLU A 177 -12.21 -7.78 -5.81
CA GLU A 177 -12.91 -9.06 -6.00
C GLU A 177 -14.39 -8.95 -5.64
N GLN A 178 -14.70 -8.43 -4.47
CA GLN A 178 -16.05 -8.47 -3.89
C GLN A 178 -16.99 -7.39 -4.44
N GLU A 179 -16.48 -6.16 -4.61
CA GLU A 179 -17.31 -5.02 -5.00
C GLU A 179 -17.19 -4.65 -6.48
N ASN A 180 -16.07 -4.98 -7.13
CA ASN A 180 -15.90 -4.77 -8.56
C ASN A 180 -15.94 -6.03 -9.41
N GLY A 181 -16.12 -7.21 -8.80
CA GLY A 181 -16.28 -8.48 -9.50
C GLY A 181 -15.05 -8.90 -10.32
N VAL A 182 -13.85 -8.50 -9.92
CA VAL A 182 -12.60 -8.89 -10.59
C VAL A 182 -12.26 -10.34 -10.23
N GLU A 183 -12.35 -11.24 -11.18
CA GLU A 183 -12.13 -12.69 -10.95
C GLU A 183 -10.64 -13.09 -10.97
N LYS A 184 -9.79 -12.31 -11.64
CA LYS A 184 -8.37 -12.64 -11.81
C LYS A 184 -7.50 -11.42 -11.50
N ILE A 185 -6.66 -11.55 -10.48
CA ILE A 185 -5.71 -10.52 -10.07
C ILE A 185 -4.29 -11.06 -10.19
N GLY A 186 -3.47 -10.35 -10.96
CA GLY A 186 -2.02 -10.55 -11.00
C GLY A 186 -1.32 -9.46 -10.18
N VAL A 187 -0.15 -9.78 -9.61
CA VAL A 187 0.67 -8.83 -8.82
C VAL A 187 2.10 -8.83 -9.36
N THR A 188 2.67 -7.63 -9.49
CA THR A 188 4.08 -7.44 -9.89
C THR A 188 4.72 -6.29 -9.13
#